data_28faf583163ca4d3b5e12ba161468434
#
_entry.id   28faf583163ca4d3b5e12ba161468434
#
_cell.length_a   1.000
_cell.length_b   1.000
_cell.length_c   1.000
_cell.angle_alpha   90.00
_cell.angle_beta   90.00
_cell.angle_gamma   90.00
#
_symmetry.space_group_name_H-M   'P 1'
#
loop_
_entity.id
_entity.type
_entity.pdbx_description
1 polymer ?
#
loop_
_entity_poly.entity_id
_entity_poly.type
_entity_poly.pdbx_seq_one_letter_code
_entity_poly.pdbx_strand_id
1 'polypeptide(L)'
;MKNKSWSRKKLTQMLYHGFIGTIADNSVEIGWILCFSLLTDKSLVERITILFGVNDAFWVILSSTYYTARTSLTAILPKLIEEKGEAIESKIVKNHIYLFYLMLLPSAIASFIFLPKLLMLLGVSSNDFPLYIPYFQLSILSILIAAPWSIFIPAYLRTRGRSKEAVILDHSIAWSMIIGIFITTHIFHLGVNTALIVNIITNAIPLYWFLFNKPIPNFFKKGFEFDFKEIKRSWTIVKWELVRRMAPRVSAIIGVALMITINPIYAGVKYWISNLFTFVEGWIDAMAGLLNSHVSRNVGLKVKVPQKDNEYIFIKSAIGTILTIIFIYFCSKYLLWFLPESIYNEVLNPLIYLFALFEYLTKLRYYMWLSISRSYKIELNGKAQLFYALPTAFLTPLLLWLFLHKLNLGIEYIFLTSAIVGIVQWLLTEIYFRKNLNNLPNNTN
;
A
#
# COMPACT_ATOMS: atom_id res chain seq x y z
N MET A 1 -0.68 21.59 28.12
CA MET A 1 0.21 20.40 28.16
C MET A 1 1.48 20.72 27.42
N LYS A 2 2.68 20.55 28.01
CA LYS A 2 3.96 20.80 27.31
C LYS A 2 4.03 19.83 26.12
N ASN A 3 4.04 20.37 24.91
CA ASN A 3 4.16 19.63 23.65
C ASN A 3 5.53 18.93 23.56
N LYS A 4 5.63 17.71 24.11
CA LYS A 4 6.85 16.91 24.03
C LYS A 4 6.79 16.00 22.79
N SER A 5 7.92 15.86 22.12
CA SER A 5 8.13 14.79 21.10
C SER A 5 7.76 13.42 21.69
N TRP A 6 7.36 12.49 20.84
CA TRP A 6 7.01 11.12 21.28
C TRP A 6 8.23 10.40 21.83
N SER A 7 8.06 9.70 22.96
CA SER A 7 9.13 8.88 23.54
C SER A 7 9.41 7.66 22.65
N ARG A 8 10.63 7.13 22.72
CA ARG A 8 11.01 5.89 21.97
C ARG A 8 10.10 4.71 22.30
N LYS A 9 9.65 4.58 23.55
CA LYS A 9 8.67 3.55 23.94
C LYS A 9 7.38 3.70 23.15
N LYS A 10 6.84 4.92 23.04
CA LYS A 10 5.64 5.21 22.23
C LYS A 10 5.88 4.97 20.75
N LEU A 11 7.02 5.38 20.20
CA LEU A 11 7.38 5.13 18.80
C LEU A 11 7.43 3.63 18.48
N THR A 12 8.04 2.83 19.38
CA THR A 12 8.06 1.37 19.24
C THR A 12 6.65 0.77 19.26
N GLN A 13 5.80 1.17 20.20
CA GLN A 13 4.42 0.71 20.25
C GLN A 13 3.65 1.07 18.98
N MET A 14 3.79 2.28 18.48
CA MET A 14 3.12 2.72 17.25
C MET A 14 3.62 1.97 16.01
N LEU A 15 4.92 1.64 15.95
CA LEU A 15 5.49 0.84 14.87
C LEU A 15 4.89 -0.57 14.84
N TYR A 16 4.87 -1.25 15.99
CA TYR A 16 4.28 -2.59 16.08
C TYR A 16 2.77 -2.58 15.81
N HIS A 17 2.03 -1.61 16.34
CA HIS A 17 0.62 -1.47 16.01
C HIS A 17 0.40 -1.19 14.51
N GLY A 18 1.26 -0.37 13.89
CA GLY A 18 1.22 -0.15 12.44
C GLY A 18 1.42 -1.45 11.66
N PHE A 19 2.42 -2.24 12.04
CA PHE A 19 2.69 -3.54 11.41
C PHE A 19 1.53 -4.54 11.62
N ILE A 20 1.02 -4.68 12.84
CA ILE A 20 -0.13 -5.56 13.12
C ILE A 20 -1.36 -5.12 12.31
N GLY A 21 -1.59 -3.80 12.14
CA GLY A 21 -2.68 -3.31 11.31
C GLY A 21 -2.52 -3.67 9.82
N THR A 22 -1.29 -3.65 9.29
CA THR A 22 -1.04 -4.05 7.90
C THR A 22 -1.13 -5.56 7.69
N ILE A 23 -0.88 -6.39 8.72
CA ILE A 23 -1.18 -7.83 8.67
C ILE A 23 -2.68 -8.06 8.42
N ALA A 24 -3.56 -7.26 9.02
CA ALA A 24 -4.99 -7.37 8.80
C ALA A 24 -5.36 -7.15 7.33
N ASP A 25 -4.84 -6.08 6.72
CA ASP A 25 -5.08 -5.77 5.29
C ASP A 25 -4.63 -6.94 4.39
N ASN A 26 -3.44 -7.48 4.65
CA ASN A 26 -2.86 -8.58 3.86
C ASN A 26 -3.58 -9.93 4.11
N SER A 27 -4.11 -10.16 5.31
CA SER A 27 -4.86 -11.37 5.63
C SER A 27 -6.15 -11.49 4.84
N VAL A 28 -6.73 -10.36 4.42
CA VAL A 28 -7.93 -10.35 3.59
C VAL A 28 -7.68 -11.00 2.23
N GLU A 29 -6.58 -10.64 1.55
CA GLU A 29 -6.25 -11.22 0.24
C GLU A 29 -6.05 -12.74 0.33
N ILE A 30 -5.32 -13.20 1.37
CA ILE A 30 -5.14 -14.62 1.62
C ILE A 30 -6.48 -15.30 1.97
N GLY A 31 -7.31 -14.65 2.79
CA GLY A 31 -8.64 -15.14 3.14
C GLY A 31 -9.54 -15.32 1.92
N TRP A 32 -9.52 -14.37 0.99
CA TRP A 32 -10.22 -14.49 -0.29
C TRP A 32 -9.75 -15.70 -1.08
N ILE A 33 -8.45 -15.86 -1.29
CA ILE A 33 -7.88 -16.97 -2.03
C ILE A 33 -8.26 -18.30 -1.39
N LEU A 34 -8.13 -18.42 -0.05
CA LEU A 34 -8.49 -19.63 0.67
C LEU A 34 -10.00 -19.94 0.57
N CYS A 35 -10.87 -18.96 0.74
CA CYS A 35 -12.31 -19.16 0.61
C CYS A 35 -12.70 -19.69 -0.79
N PHE A 36 -12.07 -19.17 -1.84
CA PHE A 36 -12.37 -19.61 -3.20
C PHE A 36 -11.65 -20.91 -3.60
N SER A 37 -10.45 -21.18 -3.08
CA SER A 37 -9.76 -22.46 -3.32
C SER A 37 -10.47 -23.67 -2.70
N LEU A 38 -11.29 -23.44 -1.68
CA LEU A 38 -12.11 -24.47 -1.03
C LEU A 38 -13.42 -24.74 -1.79
N LEU A 39 -13.74 -23.99 -2.85
CA LEU A 39 -14.91 -24.30 -3.69
C LEU A 39 -14.68 -25.62 -4.45
N THR A 40 -15.71 -26.44 -4.51
CA THR A 40 -15.65 -27.77 -5.12
C THR A 40 -15.58 -27.74 -6.65
N ASP A 41 -16.02 -26.65 -7.28
CA ASP A 41 -15.97 -26.47 -8.72
C ASP A 41 -14.61 -25.90 -9.14
N LYS A 42 -13.73 -26.77 -9.63
CA LYS A 42 -12.38 -26.40 -10.11
C LYS A 42 -12.40 -25.42 -11.28
N SER A 43 -13.40 -25.48 -12.16
CA SER A 43 -13.53 -24.57 -13.29
C SER A 43 -13.87 -23.15 -12.83
N LEU A 44 -14.69 -23.04 -11.81
CA LEU A 44 -15.01 -21.77 -11.17
C LEU A 44 -13.81 -21.18 -10.43
N VAL A 45 -13.02 -22.01 -9.73
CA VAL A 45 -11.79 -21.59 -9.04
C VAL A 45 -10.78 -21.02 -10.04
N GLU A 46 -10.60 -21.68 -11.19
CA GLU A 46 -9.71 -21.18 -12.25
C GLU A 46 -10.17 -19.82 -12.79
N ARG A 47 -11.46 -19.69 -13.13
CA ARG A 47 -12.02 -18.42 -13.62
C ARG A 47 -11.93 -17.30 -12.59
N ILE A 48 -12.14 -17.58 -11.31
CA ILE A 48 -11.99 -16.60 -10.22
C ILE A 48 -10.52 -16.22 -10.03
N THR A 49 -9.59 -17.16 -10.16
CA THR A 49 -8.14 -16.87 -10.05
C THR A 49 -7.70 -15.93 -11.18
N ILE A 50 -8.17 -16.16 -12.41
CA ILE A 50 -7.92 -15.26 -13.54
C ILE A 50 -8.55 -13.89 -13.28
N LEU A 51 -9.79 -13.86 -12.77
CA LEU A 51 -10.49 -12.62 -12.39
C LEU A 51 -9.68 -11.80 -11.39
N PHE A 52 -9.07 -12.43 -10.38
CA PHE A 52 -8.22 -11.73 -9.41
C PHE A 52 -6.93 -11.20 -10.06
N GLY A 53 -6.31 -11.94 -10.96
CA GLY A 53 -5.16 -11.46 -11.73
C GLY A 53 -5.49 -10.22 -12.57
N VAL A 54 -6.66 -10.24 -13.23
CA VAL A 54 -7.17 -9.08 -13.98
C VAL A 54 -7.54 -7.93 -13.05
N ASN A 55 -8.13 -8.23 -11.88
CA ASN A 55 -8.49 -7.26 -10.86
C ASN A 55 -7.24 -6.52 -10.34
N ASP A 56 -6.15 -7.21 -10.11
CA ASP A 56 -4.90 -6.57 -9.69
C ASP A 56 -4.42 -5.51 -10.70
N ALA A 57 -4.45 -5.82 -12.00
CA ALA A 57 -4.09 -4.86 -13.04
C ALA A 57 -5.06 -3.66 -13.07
N PHE A 58 -6.35 -3.90 -12.85
CA PHE A 58 -7.39 -2.88 -12.81
C PHE A 58 -7.29 -1.99 -11.56
N TRP A 59 -7.11 -2.60 -10.38
CA TRP A 59 -6.95 -1.92 -9.11
C TRP A 59 -5.75 -0.99 -9.03
N VAL A 60 -4.75 -1.27 -9.80
CA VAL A 60 -3.53 -0.48 -9.92
C VAL A 60 -3.81 1.00 -10.16
N ILE A 61 -4.73 1.30 -11.07
CA ILE A 61 -5.08 2.69 -11.42
C ILE A 61 -5.87 3.31 -10.27
N LEU A 62 -6.87 2.61 -9.75
CA LEU A 62 -7.77 3.13 -8.73
C LEU A 62 -7.12 3.19 -7.33
N SER A 63 -6.38 2.15 -6.92
CA SER A 63 -5.75 2.10 -5.60
C SER A 63 -4.63 3.14 -5.41
N SER A 64 -3.93 3.51 -6.48
CA SER A 64 -2.89 4.53 -6.41
C SER A 64 -3.41 5.88 -5.91
N THR A 65 -4.66 6.22 -6.21
CA THR A 65 -5.27 7.50 -5.82
C THR A 65 -5.50 7.58 -4.31
N TYR A 66 -6.08 6.55 -3.71
CA TYR A 66 -6.44 6.61 -2.30
C TYR A 66 -5.22 6.47 -1.36
N TYR A 67 -4.26 5.62 -1.68
CA TYR A 67 -3.01 5.53 -0.91
C TYR A 67 -2.23 6.84 -0.95
N THR A 68 -2.27 7.54 -2.07
CA THR A 68 -1.61 8.83 -2.24
C THR A 68 -2.24 9.91 -1.38
N ALA A 69 -3.57 9.98 -1.33
CA ALA A 69 -4.30 10.91 -0.47
C ALA A 69 -4.07 10.60 1.02
N ARG A 70 -4.05 9.31 1.43
CA ARG A 70 -3.68 8.87 2.78
C ARG A 70 -2.29 9.35 3.18
N THR A 71 -1.31 9.18 2.29
CA THR A 71 0.07 9.59 2.54
C THR A 71 0.17 11.10 2.76
N SER A 72 -0.54 11.89 1.95
CA SER A 72 -0.61 13.34 2.12
C SER A 72 -1.23 13.73 3.47
N LEU A 73 -2.33 13.09 3.87
CA LEU A 73 -2.95 13.33 5.18
C LEU A 73 -1.97 13.08 6.33
N THR A 74 -1.29 11.94 6.32
CA THR A 74 -0.34 11.58 7.41
C THR A 74 0.87 12.51 7.47
N ALA A 75 1.25 13.13 6.36
CA ALA A 75 2.36 14.09 6.30
C ALA A 75 1.95 15.52 6.70
N ILE A 76 0.72 15.94 6.45
CA ILE A 76 0.29 17.33 6.61
C ILE A 76 -0.46 17.55 7.93
N LEU A 77 -1.36 16.64 8.30
CA LEU A 77 -2.26 16.82 9.44
C LEU A 77 -1.53 17.05 10.75
N PRO A 78 -0.52 16.24 11.17
CA PRO A 78 0.16 16.46 12.44
C PRO A 78 0.84 17.84 12.52
N LYS A 79 1.46 18.26 11.42
CA LYS A 79 2.12 19.58 11.34
C LYS A 79 1.12 20.71 11.56
N LEU A 80 0.00 20.67 10.86
CA LEU A 80 -0.98 21.75 10.92
C LEU A 80 -1.73 21.82 12.26
N ILE A 81 -1.96 20.68 12.89
CA ILE A 81 -2.54 20.66 14.24
C ILE A 81 -1.60 21.34 15.25
N GLU A 82 -0.31 21.06 15.19
CA GLU A 82 0.66 21.67 16.10
C GLU A 82 0.87 23.16 15.80
N GLU A 83 0.78 23.58 14.52
CA GLU A 83 0.92 25.00 14.15
C GLU A 83 -0.33 25.84 14.43
N LYS A 84 -1.53 25.30 14.19
CA LYS A 84 -2.81 26.06 14.15
C LYS A 84 -3.84 25.58 15.17
N GLY A 85 -3.54 24.52 15.92
CA GLY A 85 -4.42 23.93 16.89
C GLY A 85 -5.45 22.97 16.30
N GLU A 86 -6.23 22.31 17.14
CA GLU A 86 -7.17 21.24 16.76
C GLU A 86 -8.39 21.74 15.97
N ALA A 87 -8.68 23.03 16.01
CA ALA A 87 -9.83 23.62 15.30
C ALA A 87 -9.78 23.39 13.76
N ILE A 88 -8.58 23.24 13.18
CA ILE A 88 -8.38 23.04 11.75
C ILE A 88 -8.57 21.58 11.29
N GLU A 89 -8.59 20.65 12.25
CA GLU A 89 -8.57 19.21 11.98
C GLU A 89 -9.70 18.74 11.06
N SER A 90 -10.94 19.12 11.37
CA SER A 90 -12.12 18.83 10.54
C SER A 90 -11.89 19.26 9.09
N LYS A 91 -11.47 20.51 8.90
CA LYS A 91 -11.23 21.08 7.57
C LYS A 91 -10.16 20.33 6.78
N ILE A 92 -9.05 19.97 7.42
CA ILE A 92 -7.96 19.23 6.75
C ILE A 92 -8.41 17.84 6.32
N VAL A 93 -9.05 17.08 7.22
CA VAL A 93 -9.54 15.73 6.90
C VAL A 93 -10.57 15.78 5.76
N LYS A 94 -11.52 16.71 5.80
CA LYS A 94 -12.50 16.88 4.72
C LYS A 94 -11.83 17.20 3.39
N ASN A 95 -10.87 18.12 3.36
CA ASN A 95 -10.18 18.49 2.12
C ASN A 95 -9.36 17.33 1.54
N HIS A 96 -8.85 16.42 2.36
CA HIS A 96 -8.21 15.18 1.86
C HIS A 96 -9.24 14.19 1.29
N ILE A 97 -10.43 14.07 1.88
CA ILE A 97 -11.53 13.28 1.32
C ILE A 97 -11.98 13.89 -0.01
N TYR A 98 -12.10 15.21 -0.12
CA TYR A 98 -12.43 15.87 -1.39
C TYR A 98 -11.36 15.66 -2.45
N LEU A 99 -10.08 15.78 -2.07
CA LEU A 99 -8.95 15.50 -2.96
C LEU A 99 -8.97 14.05 -3.47
N PHE A 100 -9.28 13.11 -2.59
CA PHE A 100 -9.48 11.71 -2.95
C PHE A 100 -10.55 11.56 -4.04
N TYR A 101 -11.73 12.14 -3.84
CA TYR A 101 -12.80 12.07 -4.83
C TYR A 101 -12.47 12.81 -6.13
N LEU A 102 -11.79 13.95 -6.06
CA LEU A 102 -11.34 14.67 -7.25
C LEU A 102 -10.39 13.83 -8.13
N MET A 103 -9.60 12.99 -7.53
CA MET A 103 -8.69 12.09 -8.27
C MET A 103 -9.39 10.83 -8.74
N LEU A 104 -10.25 10.26 -7.89
CA LEU A 104 -10.85 8.95 -8.12
C LEU A 104 -12.04 9.00 -9.07
N LEU A 105 -12.93 9.98 -8.94
CA LEU A 105 -14.17 10.03 -9.71
C LEU A 105 -13.96 9.99 -11.23
N PRO A 106 -13.03 10.77 -11.83
CA PRO A 106 -12.82 10.71 -13.28
C PRO A 106 -12.37 9.32 -13.75
N SER A 107 -11.44 8.70 -13.02
CA SER A 107 -10.95 7.36 -13.37
C SER A 107 -11.99 6.27 -13.11
N ALA A 108 -12.78 6.39 -12.04
CA ALA A 108 -13.85 5.44 -11.72
C ALA A 108 -14.97 5.51 -12.76
N ILE A 109 -15.40 6.71 -13.14
CA ILE A 109 -16.43 6.92 -14.19
C ILE A 109 -15.94 6.39 -15.53
N ALA A 110 -14.71 6.74 -15.94
CA ALA A 110 -14.12 6.23 -17.17
C ALA A 110 -14.03 4.70 -17.16
N SER A 111 -13.55 4.12 -16.06
CA SER A 111 -13.47 2.67 -15.88
C SER A 111 -14.84 2.00 -15.95
N PHE A 112 -15.87 2.60 -15.37
CA PHE A 112 -17.24 2.07 -15.39
C PHE A 112 -17.83 2.06 -16.81
N ILE A 113 -17.66 3.17 -17.56
CA ILE A 113 -18.20 3.32 -18.93
C ILE A 113 -17.46 2.43 -19.93
N PHE A 114 -16.14 2.37 -19.84
CA PHE A 114 -15.29 1.64 -20.78
C PHE A 114 -14.94 0.22 -20.31
N LEU A 115 -15.58 -0.28 -19.24
CA LEU A 115 -15.25 -1.56 -18.63
C LEU A 115 -15.17 -2.73 -19.62
N PRO A 116 -16.14 -2.96 -20.55
CA PRO A 116 -16.03 -4.06 -21.51
C PRO A 116 -14.79 -3.94 -22.41
N LYS A 117 -14.45 -2.73 -22.85
CA LYS A 117 -13.26 -2.49 -23.69
C LYS A 117 -11.97 -2.71 -22.90
N LEU A 118 -11.93 -2.29 -21.64
CA LEU A 118 -10.78 -2.51 -20.75
C LEU A 118 -10.56 -4.01 -20.50
N LEU A 119 -11.62 -4.79 -20.28
CA LEU A 119 -11.54 -6.23 -20.11
C LEU A 119 -11.03 -6.92 -21.38
N MET A 120 -11.50 -6.52 -22.56
CA MET A 120 -10.97 -7.03 -23.83
C MET A 120 -9.47 -6.70 -24.01
N LEU A 121 -9.04 -5.49 -23.65
CA LEU A 121 -7.63 -5.12 -23.72
C LEU A 121 -6.75 -5.93 -22.75
N LEU A 122 -7.31 -6.40 -21.65
CA LEU A 122 -6.65 -7.29 -20.68
C LEU A 122 -6.73 -8.78 -21.10
N GLY A 123 -7.28 -9.08 -22.28
CA GLY A 123 -7.35 -10.44 -22.82
C GLY A 123 -8.52 -11.28 -22.29
N VAL A 124 -9.50 -10.65 -21.60
CA VAL A 124 -10.69 -11.36 -21.09
C VAL A 124 -11.65 -11.68 -22.22
N SER A 125 -12.06 -12.96 -22.30
CA SER A 125 -13.05 -13.41 -23.27
C SER A 125 -14.43 -12.78 -23.02
N SER A 126 -15.15 -12.44 -24.08
CA SER A 126 -16.53 -11.94 -23.98
C SER A 126 -17.48 -12.93 -23.29
N ASN A 127 -17.17 -14.22 -23.32
CA ASN A 127 -17.95 -15.26 -22.65
C ASN A 127 -17.87 -15.12 -21.10
N ASP A 128 -16.86 -14.46 -20.57
CA ASP A 128 -16.67 -14.24 -19.14
C ASP A 128 -17.26 -12.90 -18.64
N PHE A 129 -17.73 -12.05 -19.55
CA PHE A 129 -18.31 -10.75 -19.21
C PHE A 129 -19.49 -10.82 -18.21
N PRO A 130 -20.39 -11.81 -18.27
CA PRO A 130 -21.47 -11.93 -17.29
C PRO A 130 -20.98 -12.07 -15.83
N LEU A 131 -19.80 -12.67 -15.63
CA LEU A 131 -19.17 -12.77 -14.31
C LEU A 131 -18.35 -11.51 -13.98
N TYR A 132 -17.55 -11.01 -14.92
CA TYR A 132 -16.55 -9.98 -14.66
C TYR A 132 -17.14 -8.57 -14.57
N ILE A 133 -18.11 -8.21 -15.44
CA ILE A 133 -18.67 -6.86 -15.44
C ILE A 133 -19.34 -6.52 -14.11
N PRO A 134 -20.27 -7.33 -13.55
CA PRO A 134 -20.86 -7.03 -12.24
C PRO A 134 -19.82 -6.98 -11.12
N TYR A 135 -18.82 -7.87 -11.16
CA TYR A 135 -17.74 -7.87 -10.18
C TYR A 135 -16.99 -6.54 -10.18
N PHE A 136 -16.52 -6.06 -11.33
CA PHE A 136 -15.77 -4.80 -11.41
C PHE A 136 -16.64 -3.58 -11.10
N GLN A 137 -17.90 -3.59 -11.51
CA GLN A 137 -18.84 -2.51 -11.15
C GLN A 137 -19.03 -2.40 -9.65
N LEU A 138 -19.25 -3.52 -8.95
CA LEU A 138 -19.35 -3.56 -7.48
C LEU A 138 -18.03 -3.19 -6.82
N SER A 139 -16.90 -3.59 -7.39
CA SER A 139 -15.58 -3.22 -6.91
C SER A 139 -15.34 -1.69 -6.98
N ILE A 140 -15.71 -1.05 -8.09
CA ILE A 140 -15.65 0.42 -8.25
C ILE A 140 -16.56 1.10 -7.21
N LEU A 141 -17.78 0.62 -7.03
CA LEU A 141 -18.71 1.15 -6.02
C LEU A 141 -18.16 1.00 -4.59
N SER A 142 -17.54 -0.14 -4.28
CA SER A 142 -16.88 -0.38 -2.99
C SER A 142 -15.83 0.69 -2.70
N ILE A 143 -14.99 1.02 -3.69
CA ILE A 143 -13.97 2.06 -3.55
C ILE A 143 -14.62 3.43 -3.33
N LEU A 144 -15.64 3.77 -4.08
CA LEU A 144 -16.29 5.08 -4.01
C LEU A 144 -16.99 5.29 -2.66
N ILE A 145 -17.65 4.27 -2.14
CA ILE A 145 -18.50 4.39 -0.95
C ILE A 145 -17.70 4.17 0.34
N ALA A 146 -16.91 3.11 0.39
CA ALA A 146 -16.32 2.62 1.63
C ALA A 146 -14.84 3.01 1.81
N ALA A 147 -14.06 3.07 0.75
CA ALA A 147 -12.63 3.32 0.85
C ALA A 147 -12.26 4.65 1.53
N PRO A 148 -12.96 5.78 1.35
CA PRO A 148 -12.64 7.00 2.08
C PRO A 148 -12.61 6.79 3.60
N TRP A 149 -13.50 5.98 4.12
CA TRP A 149 -13.64 5.77 5.56
C TRP A 149 -12.67 4.70 6.08
N SER A 150 -12.54 3.59 5.37
CA SER A 150 -11.63 2.50 5.75
C SER A 150 -10.15 2.92 5.73
N ILE A 151 -9.80 3.93 4.92
CA ILE A 151 -8.42 4.37 4.76
C ILE A 151 -8.10 5.61 5.58
N PHE A 152 -8.98 6.64 5.53
CA PHE A 152 -8.68 7.90 6.19
C PHE A 152 -8.86 7.84 7.70
N ILE A 153 -9.82 7.08 8.23
CA ILE A 153 -10.06 7.03 9.68
C ILE A 153 -8.92 6.33 10.41
N PRO A 154 -8.44 5.13 10.03
CA PRO A 154 -7.26 4.54 10.65
C PRO A 154 -6.00 5.39 10.48
N ALA A 155 -5.82 6.03 9.31
CA ALA A 155 -4.70 6.94 9.09
C ALA A 155 -4.76 8.16 10.01
N TYR A 156 -5.92 8.77 10.16
CA TYR A 156 -6.18 9.86 11.10
C TYR A 156 -5.85 9.44 12.53
N LEU A 157 -6.34 8.30 13.00
CA LEU A 157 -6.06 7.79 14.34
C LEU A 157 -4.57 7.59 14.59
N ARG A 158 -3.84 7.04 13.61
CA ARG A 158 -2.38 6.88 13.69
C ARG A 158 -1.67 8.24 13.82
N THR A 159 -2.11 9.26 13.08
CA THR A 159 -1.52 10.62 13.18
C THR A 159 -1.75 11.25 14.54
N ARG A 160 -2.87 10.92 15.21
CA ARG A 160 -3.18 11.38 16.58
C ARG A 160 -2.51 10.52 17.67
N GLY A 161 -1.71 9.52 17.29
CA GLY A 161 -1.07 8.59 18.22
C GLY A 161 -2.01 7.58 18.88
N ARG A 162 -3.23 7.41 18.31
CA ARG A 162 -4.26 6.43 18.72
C ARG A 162 -4.11 5.13 17.91
N SER A 163 -2.88 4.64 17.78
CA SER A 163 -2.55 3.51 16.90
C SER A 163 -3.25 2.21 17.30
N LYS A 164 -3.53 2.00 18.59
CA LYS A 164 -4.26 0.81 19.06
C LYS A 164 -5.69 0.77 18.48
N GLU A 165 -6.39 1.89 18.46
CA GLU A 165 -7.73 1.97 17.91
C GLU A 165 -7.73 1.77 16.38
N ALA A 166 -6.73 2.33 15.69
CA ALA A 166 -6.55 2.07 14.27
C ALA A 166 -6.40 0.57 13.97
N VAL A 167 -5.57 -0.14 14.75
CA VAL A 167 -5.39 -1.60 14.63
C VAL A 167 -6.69 -2.35 14.86
N ILE A 168 -7.46 -1.99 15.89
CA ILE A 168 -8.75 -2.63 16.16
C ILE A 168 -9.69 -2.46 14.96
N LEU A 169 -9.73 -1.28 14.35
CA LEU A 169 -10.55 -1.04 13.16
C LEU A 169 -10.08 -1.88 11.96
N ASP A 170 -8.76 -1.89 11.66
CA ASP A 170 -8.21 -2.68 10.58
C ASP A 170 -8.56 -4.17 10.73
N HIS A 171 -8.36 -4.74 11.92
CA HIS A 171 -8.71 -6.13 12.19
C HIS A 171 -10.23 -6.38 12.17
N SER A 172 -11.04 -5.43 12.63
CA SER A 172 -12.50 -5.55 12.57
C SER A 172 -12.98 -5.63 11.11
N ILE A 173 -12.41 -4.82 10.22
CA ILE A 173 -12.70 -4.89 8.77
C ILE A 173 -12.28 -6.26 8.23
N ALA A 174 -11.02 -6.64 8.44
CA ALA A 174 -10.42 -7.84 7.86
C ALA A 174 -11.16 -9.11 8.28
N TRP A 175 -11.34 -9.33 9.58
CA TRP A 175 -12.00 -10.53 10.08
C TRP A 175 -13.49 -10.57 9.74
N SER A 176 -14.20 -9.44 9.82
CA SER A 176 -15.61 -9.38 9.41
C SER A 176 -15.76 -9.70 7.92
N MET A 177 -14.80 -9.27 7.09
CA MET A 177 -14.81 -9.57 5.66
C MET A 177 -14.54 -11.06 5.39
N ILE A 178 -13.50 -11.64 5.98
CA ILE A 178 -13.18 -13.06 5.80
C ILE A 178 -14.34 -13.94 6.27
N ILE A 179 -14.88 -13.68 7.46
CA ILE A 179 -16.02 -14.43 8.01
C ILE A 179 -17.26 -14.26 7.13
N GLY A 180 -17.56 -13.02 6.72
CA GLY A 180 -18.72 -12.74 5.88
C GLY A 180 -18.62 -13.40 4.52
N ILE A 181 -17.44 -13.41 3.88
CA ILE A 181 -17.21 -14.11 2.60
C ILE A 181 -17.37 -15.61 2.80
N PHE A 182 -16.78 -16.19 3.86
CA PHE A 182 -16.93 -17.61 4.15
C PHE A 182 -18.40 -18.00 4.33
N ILE A 183 -19.16 -17.24 5.11
CA ILE A 183 -20.58 -17.48 5.33
C ILE A 183 -21.37 -17.41 4.02
N THR A 184 -21.15 -16.37 3.22
CA THR A 184 -21.90 -16.17 1.96
C THR A 184 -21.56 -17.20 0.92
N THR A 185 -20.31 -17.63 0.80
CA THR A 185 -19.86 -18.59 -0.22
C THR A 185 -20.10 -20.04 0.18
N HIS A 186 -19.83 -20.43 1.44
CA HIS A 186 -19.86 -21.83 1.87
C HIS A 186 -21.15 -22.23 2.60
N ILE A 187 -21.81 -21.30 3.31
CA ILE A 187 -23.05 -21.62 4.04
C ILE A 187 -24.27 -21.32 3.15
N PHE A 188 -24.30 -20.13 2.54
CA PHE A 188 -25.44 -19.72 1.71
C PHE A 188 -25.26 -20.01 0.23
N HIS A 189 -24.09 -20.49 -0.21
CA HIS A 189 -23.76 -20.80 -1.62
C HIS A 189 -24.05 -19.66 -2.59
N LEU A 190 -23.84 -18.42 -2.15
CA LEU A 190 -24.02 -17.22 -2.96
C LEU A 190 -22.79 -16.95 -3.82
N GLY A 191 -23.00 -16.30 -4.97
CA GLY A 191 -21.92 -16.01 -5.91
C GLY A 191 -20.91 -14.96 -5.44
N VAL A 192 -19.80 -14.84 -6.19
CA VAL A 192 -18.67 -13.94 -5.91
C VAL A 192 -19.11 -12.47 -5.73
N ASN A 193 -20.16 -12.04 -6.43
CA ASN A 193 -20.68 -10.68 -6.30
C ASN A 193 -21.20 -10.36 -4.89
N THR A 194 -21.74 -11.36 -4.19
CA THR A 194 -22.19 -11.19 -2.80
C THR A 194 -21.01 -10.92 -1.86
N ALA A 195 -19.85 -11.53 -2.14
CA ALA A 195 -18.65 -11.26 -1.38
C ALA A 195 -18.20 -9.79 -1.49
N LEU A 196 -18.42 -9.12 -2.63
CA LEU A 196 -18.17 -7.69 -2.77
C LEU A 196 -19.16 -6.82 -1.99
N ILE A 197 -20.40 -7.24 -1.85
CA ILE A 197 -21.38 -6.56 -0.99
C ILE A 197 -20.93 -6.65 0.47
N VAL A 198 -20.46 -7.81 0.91
CA VAL A 198 -19.84 -7.99 2.23
C VAL A 198 -18.65 -7.05 2.38
N ASN A 199 -17.79 -6.94 1.37
CA ASN A 199 -16.66 -6.00 1.36
C ASN A 199 -17.12 -4.54 1.58
N ILE A 200 -18.16 -4.08 0.88
CA ILE A 200 -18.71 -2.72 1.05
C ILE A 200 -19.16 -2.49 2.50
N ILE A 201 -19.93 -3.43 3.05
CA ILE A 201 -20.49 -3.32 4.40
C ILE A 201 -19.36 -3.29 5.45
N THR A 202 -18.38 -4.19 5.34
CA THR A 202 -17.31 -4.30 6.32
C THR A 202 -16.32 -3.13 6.23
N ASN A 203 -16.05 -2.62 5.05
CA ASN A 203 -15.23 -1.40 4.89
C ASN A 203 -15.93 -0.13 5.38
N ALA A 204 -17.25 -0.16 5.63
CA ALA A 204 -17.97 0.93 6.27
C ALA A 204 -17.85 0.92 7.81
N ILE A 205 -17.29 -0.13 8.44
CA ILE A 205 -17.09 -0.23 9.90
C ILE A 205 -16.42 1.02 10.48
N PRO A 206 -15.34 1.59 9.90
CA PRO A 206 -14.73 2.81 10.42
C PRO A 206 -15.65 4.03 10.37
N LEU A 207 -16.56 4.11 9.40
CA LEU A 207 -17.56 5.17 9.36
C LEU A 207 -18.52 5.04 10.55
N TYR A 208 -19.04 3.85 10.84
CA TYR A 208 -19.87 3.63 12.01
C TYR A 208 -19.14 3.97 13.31
N TRP A 209 -17.90 3.49 13.45
CA TRP A 209 -17.06 3.84 14.58
C TRP A 209 -16.87 5.36 14.72
N PHE A 210 -16.64 6.07 13.62
CA PHE A 210 -16.46 7.52 13.58
C PHE A 210 -17.73 8.27 14.00
N LEU A 211 -18.89 7.80 13.56
CA LEU A 211 -20.19 8.39 13.91
C LEU A 211 -20.49 8.25 15.42
N PHE A 212 -20.21 7.09 16.00
CA PHE A 212 -20.44 6.83 17.43
C PHE A 212 -19.42 7.54 18.34
N ASN A 213 -18.14 7.46 18.02
CA ASN A 213 -17.07 7.98 18.87
C ASN A 213 -16.79 9.46 18.68
N LYS A 214 -17.27 10.07 17.59
CA LYS A 214 -17.12 11.49 17.27
C LYS A 214 -15.69 12.04 17.53
N PRO A 215 -14.63 11.39 16.99
CA PRO A 215 -13.25 11.73 17.31
C PRO A 215 -12.86 13.15 16.88
N ILE A 216 -13.57 13.72 15.90
CA ILE A 216 -13.47 15.12 15.49
C ILE A 216 -14.79 15.81 15.82
N PRO A 217 -14.82 16.72 16.79
CA PRO A 217 -16.04 17.40 17.20
C PRO A 217 -16.71 18.14 16.03
N ASN A 218 -18.04 17.99 15.93
CA ASN A 218 -18.86 18.69 14.93
C ASN A 218 -18.45 18.43 13.46
N PHE A 219 -17.74 17.36 13.14
CA PHE A 219 -17.27 17.05 11.78
C PHE A 219 -18.38 17.15 10.75
N PHE A 220 -19.51 16.47 10.95
CA PHE A 220 -20.64 16.50 10.02
C PHE A 220 -21.48 17.79 10.12
N LYS A 221 -21.56 18.41 11.32
CA LYS A 221 -22.36 19.63 11.53
C LYS A 221 -21.78 20.85 10.83
N LYS A 222 -20.46 20.94 10.66
CA LYS A 222 -19.79 22.05 9.98
C LYS A 222 -20.05 22.12 8.46
N GLY A 223 -20.80 21.16 7.90
CA GLY A 223 -21.15 21.14 6.49
C GLY A 223 -19.92 20.99 5.57
N PHE A 224 -20.00 21.59 4.39
CA PHE A 224 -18.97 21.53 3.36
C PHE A 224 -17.89 22.59 3.62
N GLU A 225 -16.65 22.15 3.92
CA GLU A 225 -15.50 23.01 4.23
C GLU A 225 -14.42 22.89 3.14
N PHE A 226 -14.75 23.24 1.91
CA PHE A 226 -13.80 23.18 0.79
C PHE A 226 -12.80 24.35 0.86
N ASP A 227 -11.50 24.03 0.78
CA ASP A 227 -10.43 25.02 0.74
C ASP A 227 -9.41 24.67 -0.35
N PHE A 228 -9.43 25.44 -1.42
CA PHE A 228 -8.53 25.24 -2.55
C PHE A 228 -7.05 25.38 -2.19
N LYS A 229 -6.71 26.21 -1.19
CA LYS A 229 -5.31 26.37 -0.74
C LYS A 229 -4.80 25.09 -0.08
N GLU A 230 -5.63 24.44 0.76
CA GLU A 230 -5.26 23.19 1.39
C GLU A 230 -5.21 22.03 0.38
N ILE A 231 -6.11 21.99 -0.59
CA ILE A 231 -6.07 21.01 -1.69
C ILE A 231 -4.81 21.22 -2.54
N LYS A 232 -4.48 22.45 -2.92
CA LYS A 232 -3.25 22.77 -3.67
C LYS A 232 -1.99 22.37 -2.90
N ARG A 233 -1.97 22.60 -1.59
CA ARG A 233 -0.89 22.18 -0.69
C ARG A 233 -0.73 20.65 -0.69
N SER A 234 -1.82 19.91 -0.54
CA SER A 234 -1.82 18.45 -0.57
C SER A 234 -1.40 17.92 -1.94
N TRP A 235 -1.85 18.55 -3.02
CA TRP A 235 -1.50 18.19 -4.39
C TRP A 235 0.01 18.25 -4.67
N THR A 236 0.75 19.14 -4.02
CA THR A 236 2.21 19.19 -4.17
C THR A 236 2.94 17.93 -3.71
N ILE A 237 2.36 17.19 -2.75
CA ILE A 237 2.85 15.88 -2.31
C ILE A 237 2.29 14.78 -3.22
N VAL A 238 0.98 14.82 -3.44
CA VAL A 238 0.21 13.82 -4.17
C VAL A 238 0.74 13.58 -5.57
N LYS A 239 0.99 14.62 -6.36
CA LYS A 239 1.48 14.49 -7.75
C LYS A 239 2.76 13.67 -7.87
N TRP A 240 3.70 13.85 -6.95
CA TRP A 240 4.96 13.09 -6.96
C TRP A 240 4.80 11.66 -6.47
N GLU A 241 3.89 11.46 -5.52
CA GLU A 241 3.54 10.13 -5.03
C GLU A 241 2.85 9.31 -6.12
N LEU A 242 1.99 9.94 -6.95
CA LEU A 242 1.39 9.29 -8.12
C LEU A 242 2.47 8.83 -9.11
N VAL A 243 3.42 9.69 -9.46
CA VAL A 243 4.54 9.32 -10.34
C VAL A 243 5.28 8.10 -9.81
N ARG A 244 5.60 8.08 -8.52
CA ARG A 244 6.27 6.96 -7.87
C ARG A 244 5.46 5.68 -7.96
N ARG A 245 4.15 5.76 -7.75
CA ARG A 245 3.26 4.57 -7.75
C ARG A 245 2.98 4.05 -9.15
N MET A 246 2.94 4.91 -10.15
CA MET A 246 2.70 4.50 -11.54
C MET A 246 3.90 3.79 -12.17
N ALA A 247 5.14 4.18 -11.83
CA ALA A 247 6.34 3.60 -12.41
C ALA A 247 6.47 2.08 -12.23
N PRO A 248 6.29 1.50 -11.02
CA PRO A 248 6.31 0.05 -10.83
C PRO A 248 5.25 -0.69 -11.64
N ARG A 249 4.14 -0.02 -11.94
CA ARG A 249 3.00 -0.59 -12.63
C ARG A 249 3.27 -0.76 -14.13
N VAL A 250 3.84 0.27 -14.75
CA VAL A 250 4.32 0.16 -16.15
C VAL A 250 5.38 -0.93 -16.25
N SER A 251 6.33 -0.94 -15.33
CA SER A 251 7.38 -1.94 -15.26
C SER A 251 6.83 -3.36 -15.04
N ALA A 252 5.79 -3.52 -14.19
CA ALA A 252 5.18 -4.81 -13.93
C ALA A 252 4.47 -5.38 -15.19
N ILE A 253 3.77 -4.54 -15.96
CA ILE A 253 3.14 -4.97 -17.22
C ILE A 253 4.18 -5.52 -18.18
N ILE A 254 5.27 -4.77 -18.40
CA ILE A 254 6.36 -5.22 -19.28
C ILE A 254 7.02 -6.48 -18.73
N GLY A 255 7.27 -6.53 -17.41
CA GLY A 255 7.88 -7.68 -16.76
C GLY A 255 7.03 -8.95 -16.87
N VAL A 256 5.73 -8.85 -16.68
CA VAL A 256 4.80 -9.99 -16.84
C VAL A 256 4.78 -10.47 -18.30
N ALA A 257 4.74 -9.56 -19.27
CA ALA A 257 4.81 -9.91 -20.68
C ALA A 257 6.11 -10.69 -21.03
N LEU A 258 7.26 -10.22 -20.50
CA LEU A 258 8.54 -10.92 -20.69
C LEU A 258 8.55 -12.29 -20.03
N MET A 259 8.02 -12.42 -18.82
CA MET A 259 7.93 -13.71 -18.10
C MET A 259 7.05 -14.72 -18.84
N ILE A 260 5.87 -14.31 -19.28
CA ILE A 260 4.95 -15.19 -20.00
C ILE A 260 5.54 -15.69 -21.32
N THR A 261 6.31 -14.85 -22.02
CA THR A 261 6.96 -15.23 -23.29
C THR A 261 8.02 -16.31 -23.10
N ILE A 262 8.67 -16.35 -21.92
CA ILE A 262 9.75 -17.31 -21.65
C ILE A 262 9.21 -18.56 -20.98
N ASN A 263 8.50 -18.39 -19.87
CA ASN A 263 7.86 -19.47 -19.13
C ASN A 263 6.68 -18.92 -18.30
N PRO A 264 5.43 -19.25 -18.64
CA PRO A 264 4.25 -18.79 -17.90
C PRO A 264 4.29 -19.10 -16.39
N ILE A 265 4.99 -20.17 -15.99
CA ILE A 265 5.18 -20.55 -14.59
C ILE A 265 5.83 -19.41 -13.79
N TYR A 266 6.74 -18.66 -14.40
CA TYR A 266 7.43 -17.54 -13.74
C TYR A 266 6.48 -16.43 -13.26
N ALA A 267 5.45 -16.15 -14.03
CA ALA A 267 4.42 -15.20 -13.62
C ALA A 267 3.64 -15.70 -12.39
N GLY A 268 3.29 -17.00 -12.36
CA GLY A 268 2.64 -17.65 -11.22
C GLY A 268 3.49 -17.66 -9.96
N VAL A 269 4.75 -18.04 -10.08
CA VAL A 269 5.70 -18.06 -8.95
C VAL A 269 5.90 -16.65 -8.39
N LYS A 270 6.11 -15.65 -9.27
CA LYS A 270 6.22 -14.25 -8.85
C LYS A 270 4.97 -13.77 -8.12
N TYR A 271 3.79 -14.10 -8.62
CA TYR A 271 2.52 -13.74 -7.98
C TYR A 271 2.44 -14.28 -6.56
N TRP A 272 2.69 -15.58 -6.36
CA TRP A 272 2.61 -16.21 -5.05
C TRP A 272 3.65 -15.67 -4.06
N ILE A 273 4.89 -15.48 -4.52
CA ILE A 273 5.93 -14.90 -3.68
C ILE A 273 5.61 -13.46 -3.32
N SER A 274 5.12 -12.67 -4.28
CA SER A 274 4.71 -11.27 -4.00
C SER A 274 3.61 -11.22 -2.94
N ASN A 275 2.63 -12.12 -2.98
CA ASN A 275 1.59 -12.21 -1.96
C ASN A 275 2.14 -12.57 -0.57
N LEU A 276 3.10 -13.48 -0.48
CA LEU A 276 3.77 -13.77 0.79
C LEU A 276 4.55 -12.55 1.31
N PHE A 277 5.20 -11.82 0.42
CA PHE A 277 5.99 -10.65 0.80
C PHE A 277 5.15 -9.39 1.10
N THR A 278 3.84 -9.39 0.89
CA THR A 278 2.97 -8.31 1.39
C THR A 278 3.09 -8.15 2.91
N PHE A 279 3.32 -9.24 3.65
CA PHE A 279 3.61 -9.18 5.09
C PHE A 279 4.91 -8.43 5.41
N VAL A 280 5.91 -8.54 4.54
CA VAL A 280 7.17 -7.80 4.68
C VAL A 280 6.96 -6.31 4.37
N GLU A 281 6.16 -6.00 3.36
CA GLU A 281 5.77 -4.62 3.03
C GLU A 281 5.06 -3.93 4.19
N GLY A 282 4.39 -4.69 5.05
CA GLY A 282 3.78 -4.18 6.27
C GLY A 282 4.76 -3.43 7.18
N TRP A 283 6.02 -3.85 7.28
CA TRP A 283 7.04 -3.12 8.04
C TRP A 283 7.42 -1.79 7.39
N ILE A 284 7.47 -1.74 6.05
CA ILE A 284 7.76 -0.53 5.29
C ILE A 284 6.64 0.49 5.51
N ASP A 285 5.39 0.07 5.36
CA ASP A 285 4.21 0.93 5.52
C ASP A 285 4.05 1.43 6.95
N ALA A 286 4.26 0.56 7.95
CA ALA A 286 4.24 0.93 9.35
C ALA A 286 5.31 1.96 9.68
N MET A 287 6.54 1.74 9.22
CA MET A 287 7.66 2.66 9.38
C MET A 287 7.39 4.00 8.68
N ALA A 288 6.97 3.97 7.42
CA ALA A 288 6.70 5.17 6.64
C ALA A 288 5.56 6.01 7.25
N GLY A 289 4.48 5.39 7.66
CA GLY A 289 3.36 6.04 8.33
C GLY A 289 3.75 6.68 9.66
N LEU A 290 4.54 5.96 10.47
CA LEU A 290 5.05 6.46 11.75
C LEU A 290 6.01 7.64 11.55
N LEU A 291 6.98 7.51 10.63
CA LEU A 291 7.95 8.57 10.35
C LEU A 291 7.28 9.82 9.77
N ASN A 292 6.34 9.66 8.83
CA ASN A 292 5.56 10.78 8.32
C ASN A 292 4.89 11.55 9.46
N SER A 293 4.24 10.86 10.38
CA SER A 293 3.53 11.47 11.51
C SER A 293 4.50 12.07 12.53
N HIS A 294 5.58 11.36 12.88
CA HIS A 294 6.55 11.80 13.88
C HIS A 294 7.34 13.04 13.43
N VAL A 295 7.87 12.99 12.21
CA VAL A 295 8.65 14.10 11.64
C VAL A 295 7.76 15.32 11.42
N SER A 296 6.57 15.12 10.82
CA SER A 296 5.61 16.18 10.57
C SER A 296 5.18 16.88 11.86
N ARG A 297 4.90 16.12 12.92
CA ARG A 297 4.59 16.68 14.24
C ARG A 297 5.73 17.54 14.79
N ASN A 298 6.97 17.03 14.78
CA ASN A 298 8.12 17.76 15.30
C ASN A 298 8.40 19.04 14.50
N VAL A 299 8.21 18.99 13.17
CA VAL A 299 8.29 20.19 12.31
C VAL A 299 7.23 21.23 12.70
N GLY A 300 5.99 20.80 12.98
CA GLY A 300 4.92 21.69 13.46
C GLY A 300 5.21 22.31 14.82
N LEU A 301 5.86 21.55 15.71
CA LEU A 301 6.34 22.04 17.02
C LEU A 301 7.58 22.93 16.94
N LYS A 302 8.16 23.11 15.74
CA LYS A 302 9.46 23.78 15.51
C LYS A 302 10.61 23.15 16.32
N VAL A 303 10.51 21.86 16.61
CA VAL A 303 11.55 21.09 17.31
C VAL A 303 12.39 20.34 16.28
N LYS A 304 13.71 20.39 16.41
CA LYS A 304 14.62 19.59 15.57
C LYS A 304 14.30 18.10 15.75
N VAL A 305 14.01 17.41 14.65
CA VAL A 305 13.79 15.97 14.71
C VAL A 305 15.12 15.27 15.00
N PRO A 306 15.24 14.51 16.09
CA PRO A 306 16.48 13.79 16.34
C PRO A 306 16.68 12.73 15.27
N GLN A 307 17.75 12.85 14.49
CA GLN A 307 18.09 11.82 13.48
C GLN A 307 18.23 10.42 14.12
N LYS A 308 18.68 10.38 15.38
CA LYS A 308 18.76 9.14 16.18
C LYS A 308 17.41 8.43 16.36
N ASP A 309 16.28 9.14 16.36
CA ASP A 309 14.97 8.52 16.49
C ASP A 309 14.50 7.94 15.15
N ASN A 310 14.81 8.61 14.03
CA ASN A 310 14.54 8.08 12.68
C ASN A 310 15.35 6.80 12.42
N GLU A 311 16.65 6.81 12.77
CA GLU A 311 17.51 5.62 12.67
C GLU A 311 17.03 4.50 13.60
N TYR A 312 16.57 4.83 14.80
CA TYR A 312 16.01 3.85 15.73
C TYR A 312 14.77 3.13 15.14
N ILE A 313 13.85 3.90 14.55
CA ILE A 313 12.65 3.34 13.90
C ILE A 313 13.05 2.47 12.71
N PHE A 314 13.99 2.93 11.89
CA PHE A 314 14.53 2.17 10.77
C PHE A 314 15.14 0.83 11.22
N ILE A 315 16.01 0.83 12.22
CA ILE A 315 16.66 -0.40 12.72
C ILE A 315 15.61 -1.41 13.24
N LYS A 316 14.60 -0.92 13.99
CA LYS A 316 13.52 -1.80 14.46
C LYS A 316 12.72 -2.41 13.32
N SER A 317 12.43 -1.63 12.28
CA SER A 317 11.73 -2.11 11.08
C SER A 317 12.59 -3.09 10.28
N ALA A 318 13.89 -2.84 10.15
CA ALA A 318 14.82 -3.73 9.47
C ALA A 318 14.91 -5.10 10.17
N ILE A 319 15.02 -5.12 11.51
CA ILE A 319 14.99 -6.36 12.29
C ILE A 319 13.66 -7.09 12.06
N GLY A 320 12.53 -6.39 12.12
CA GLY A 320 11.22 -6.98 11.85
C GLY A 320 11.12 -7.57 10.44
N THR A 321 11.62 -6.87 9.43
CA THR A 321 11.69 -7.33 8.04
C THR A 321 12.50 -8.61 7.91
N ILE A 322 13.70 -8.66 8.49
CA ILE A 322 14.57 -9.84 8.46
C ILE A 322 13.85 -11.04 9.10
N LEU A 323 13.29 -10.85 10.30
CA LEU A 323 12.58 -11.92 11.00
C LEU A 323 11.36 -12.41 10.23
N THR A 324 10.62 -11.51 9.59
CA THR A 324 9.45 -11.87 8.79
C THR A 324 9.85 -12.67 7.54
N ILE A 325 10.91 -12.28 6.82
CA ILE A 325 11.39 -13.04 5.64
C ILE A 325 11.87 -14.44 6.05
N ILE A 326 12.61 -14.54 7.14
CA ILE A 326 13.05 -15.85 7.68
C ILE A 326 11.83 -16.70 8.05
N PHE A 327 10.86 -16.12 8.74
CA PHE A 327 9.61 -16.81 9.10
C PHE A 327 8.85 -17.28 7.85
N ILE A 328 8.67 -16.43 6.84
CA ILE A 328 7.99 -16.78 5.59
C ILE A 328 8.74 -17.93 4.89
N TYR A 329 10.06 -17.88 4.81
CA TYR A 329 10.87 -18.94 4.20
C TYR A 329 10.60 -20.31 4.85
N PHE A 330 10.63 -20.39 6.19
CA PHE A 330 10.36 -21.64 6.90
C PHE A 330 8.90 -22.08 6.81
N CYS A 331 7.97 -21.13 6.80
CA CYS A 331 6.54 -21.43 6.72
C CYS A 331 6.03 -21.69 5.29
N SER A 332 6.73 -21.21 4.25
CA SER A 332 6.29 -21.37 2.85
C SER A 332 6.10 -22.82 2.47
N LYS A 333 6.94 -23.72 2.97
CA LYS A 333 6.83 -25.17 2.79
C LYS A 333 5.46 -25.72 3.23
N TYR A 334 4.89 -25.14 4.27
CA TYR A 334 3.59 -25.59 4.81
C TYR A 334 2.41 -24.77 4.26
N LEU A 335 2.64 -23.48 4.00
CA LEU A 335 1.58 -22.59 3.52
C LEU A 335 1.21 -22.82 2.06
N LEU A 336 2.15 -23.30 1.25
CA LEU A 336 1.99 -23.42 -0.21
C LEU A 336 1.88 -24.87 -0.69
N TRP A 337 1.62 -25.83 0.22
CA TRP A 337 1.51 -27.27 -0.08
C TRP A 337 0.47 -27.62 -1.17
N PHE A 338 -0.48 -26.73 -1.40
CA PHE A 338 -1.56 -26.92 -2.39
C PHE A 338 -1.16 -26.49 -3.81
N LEU A 339 0.02 -25.90 -3.99
CA LEU A 339 0.50 -25.47 -5.30
C LEU A 339 0.98 -26.69 -6.13
N PRO A 340 0.85 -26.60 -7.48
CA PRO A 340 1.50 -27.57 -8.37
C PRO A 340 3.00 -27.68 -8.07
N GLU A 341 3.56 -28.90 -8.20
CA GLU A 341 4.96 -29.18 -7.85
C GLU A 341 5.94 -28.29 -8.61
N SER A 342 5.65 -27.96 -9.88
CA SER A 342 6.47 -27.07 -10.69
C SER A 342 6.59 -25.65 -10.12
N ILE A 343 5.51 -25.11 -9.53
CA ILE A 343 5.51 -23.80 -8.89
C ILE A 343 6.09 -23.91 -7.48
N TYR A 344 5.72 -24.94 -6.74
CA TYR A 344 6.13 -25.17 -5.37
C TYR A 344 7.65 -25.24 -5.21
N ASN A 345 8.33 -26.02 -6.05
CA ASN A 345 9.78 -26.17 -6.01
C ASN A 345 10.51 -24.85 -6.30
N GLU A 346 10.01 -24.05 -7.25
CA GLU A 346 10.58 -22.74 -7.56
C GLU A 346 10.38 -21.74 -6.42
N VAL A 347 9.21 -21.76 -5.77
CA VAL A 347 8.94 -20.87 -4.63
C VAL A 347 9.85 -21.16 -3.44
N LEU A 348 10.31 -22.40 -3.26
CA LEU A 348 11.22 -22.78 -2.17
C LEU A 348 12.69 -22.45 -2.44
N ASN A 349 13.05 -21.89 -3.60
CA ASN A 349 14.41 -21.50 -3.92
C ASN A 349 14.94 -20.43 -2.92
N PRO A 350 15.96 -20.72 -2.10
CA PRO A 350 16.43 -19.81 -1.06
C PRO A 350 17.04 -18.50 -1.60
N LEU A 351 17.53 -18.50 -2.84
CA LEU A 351 18.06 -17.28 -3.48
C LEU A 351 16.98 -16.21 -3.66
N ILE A 352 15.73 -16.61 -3.89
CA ILE A 352 14.59 -15.68 -3.98
C ILE A 352 14.45 -14.88 -2.67
N TYR A 353 14.51 -15.57 -1.53
CA TYR A 353 14.36 -14.94 -0.22
C TYR A 353 15.58 -14.09 0.14
N LEU A 354 16.77 -14.51 -0.27
CA LEU A 354 17.97 -13.71 -0.10
C LEU A 354 17.91 -12.41 -0.90
N PHE A 355 17.55 -12.47 -2.18
CA PHE A 355 17.42 -11.28 -3.02
C PHE A 355 16.27 -10.37 -2.54
N ALA A 356 15.14 -10.94 -2.12
CA ALA A 356 14.06 -10.18 -1.51
C ALA A 356 14.52 -9.49 -0.23
N LEU A 357 15.34 -10.11 0.60
CA LEU A 357 15.90 -9.46 1.79
C LEU A 357 16.66 -8.18 1.44
N PHE A 358 17.53 -8.22 0.44
CA PHE A 358 18.26 -7.03 -0.03
C PHE A 358 17.29 -5.96 -0.60
N GLU A 359 16.31 -6.37 -1.40
CA GLU A 359 15.30 -5.47 -1.94
C GLU A 359 14.54 -4.74 -0.82
N TYR A 360 14.04 -5.47 0.17
CA TYR A 360 13.21 -4.87 1.23
C TYR A 360 14.01 -4.02 2.21
N LEU A 361 15.26 -4.37 2.51
CA LEU A 361 16.13 -3.52 3.33
C LEU A 361 16.48 -2.20 2.63
N THR A 362 16.74 -2.24 1.34
CA THR A 362 16.99 -1.02 0.54
C THR A 362 15.72 -0.17 0.40
N LYS A 363 14.56 -0.80 0.19
CA LYS A 363 13.25 -0.13 0.22
C LYS A 363 13.00 0.55 1.57
N LEU A 364 13.23 -0.11 2.70
CA LEU A 364 13.09 0.51 4.03
C LEU A 364 13.93 1.78 4.15
N ARG A 365 15.18 1.75 3.75
CA ARG A 365 16.06 2.91 3.80
C ARG A 365 15.59 4.05 2.90
N TYR A 366 15.17 3.72 1.69
CA TYR A 366 14.56 4.67 0.77
C TYR A 366 13.30 5.32 1.39
N TYR A 367 12.37 4.52 1.92
CA TYR A 367 11.13 5.02 2.50
C TYR A 367 11.33 5.86 3.76
N MET A 368 12.40 5.60 4.54
CA MET A 368 12.78 6.46 5.64
C MET A 368 13.08 7.88 5.14
N TRP A 369 13.94 8.02 4.14
CA TRP A 369 14.29 9.32 3.57
C TRP A 369 13.10 10.02 2.92
N LEU A 370 12.28 9.26 2.22
CA LEU A 370 11.06 9.75 1.60
C LEU A 370 10.10 10.34 2.63
N SER A 371 9.90 9.67 3.74
CA SER A 371 9.00 10.12 4.81
C SER A 371 9.52 11.39 5.49
N ILE A 372 10.83 11.49 5.69
CA ILE A 372 11.47 12.69 6.19
C ILE A 372 11.27 13.85 5.22
N SER A 373 11.51 13.64 3.92
CA SER A 373 11.41 14.69 2.89
C SER A 373 10.02 15.29 2.76
N ARG A 374 8.98 14.46 2.86
CA ARG A 374 7.58 14.90 2.78
C ARG A 374 7.22 15.93 3.84
N SER A 375 7.82 15.80 5.00
CA SER A 375 7.51 16.67 6.14
C SER A 375 8.33 17.96 6.16
N TYR A 376 9.54 17.95 5.61
CA TYR A 376 10.44 19.11 5.63
C TYR A 376 10.31 20.02 4.42
N LYS A 377 10.52 19.50 3.21
CA LYS A 377 10.51 20.29 1.97
C LYS A 377 9.92 19.53 0.80
N ILE A 378 8.94 20.13 0.15
CA ILE A 378 8.23 19.56 -1.01
C ILE A 378 9.17 19.28 -2.19
N GLU A 379 10.15 20.16 -2.43
CA GLU A 379 11.14 19.98 -3.51
C GLU A 379 12.01 18.73 -3.30
N LEU A 380 12.41 18.46 -2.05
CA LEU A 380 13.14 17.24 -1.71
C LEU A 380 12.29 15.99 -1.94
N ASN A 381 10.98 16.08 -1.66
CA ASN A 381 10.06 14.99 -1.91
C ASN A 381 9.97 14.65 -3.41
N GLY A 382 9.86 15.65 -4.28
CA GLY A 382 9.80 15.42 -5.73
C GLY A 382 11.00 14.66 -6.27
N LYS A 383 12.21 15.08 -5.90
CA LYS A 383 13.46 14.39 -6.32
C LYS A 383 13.55 12.97 -5.76
N ALA A 384 13.17 12.75 -4.48
CA ALA A 384 13.15 11.42 -3.90
C ALA A 384 12.19 10.47 -4.65
N GLN A 385 11.03 10.97 -5.05
CA GLN A 385 10.07 10.18 -5.85
C GLN A 385 10.62 9.82 -7.23
N LEU A 386 11.34 10.75 -7.89
CA LEU A 386 11.99 10.49 -9.19
C LEU A 386 13.12 9.45 -9.06
N PHE A 387 13.91 9.49 -7.99
CA PHE A 387 14.95 8.47 -7.73
C PHE A 387 14.39 7.07 -7.55
N TYR A 388 13.13 6.95 -7.17
CA TYR A 388 12.43 5.67 -7.18
C TYR A 388 11.86 5.34 -8.57
N ALA A 389 11.14 6.28 -9.17
CA ALA A 389 10.37 6.07 -10.38
C ALA A 389 11.26 5.75 -11.59
N LEU A 390 12.34 6.50 -11.80
CA LEU A 390 13.19 6.33 -12.97
C LEU A 390 13.92 4.97 -13.01
N PRO A 391 14.63 4.53 -11.95
CA PRO A 391 15.23 3.20 -11.95
C PRO A 391 14.19 2.10 -12.14
N THR A 392 13.04 2.19 -11.49
CA THR A 392 11.98 1.19 -11.65
C THR A 392 11.45 1.15 -13.07
N ALA A 393 11.17 2.30 -13.69
CA ALA A 393 10.58 2.34 -15.03
C ALA A 393 11.53 1.86 -16.13
N PHE A 394 12.82 2.11 -16.01
CA PHE A 394 13.78 1.83 -17.06
C PHE A 394 14.69 0.65 -16.75
N LEU A 395 15.26 0.60 -15.55
CA LEU A 395 16.27 -0.42 -15.21
C LEU A 395 15.61 -1.80 -14.98
N THR A 396 14.40 -1.85 -14.39
CA THR A 396 13.72 -3.14 -14.17
C THR A 396 13.42 -3.88 -15.49
N PRO A 397 12.75 -3.27 -16.49
CA PRO A 397 12.52 -3.96 -17.77
C PRO A 397 13.82 -4.35 -18.48
N LEU A 398 14.83 -3.49 -18.43
CA LEU A 398 16.12 -3.74 -19.05
C LEU A 398 16.82 -4.96 -18.43
N LEU A 399 16.89 -5.03 -17.11
CA LEU A 399 17.53 -6.14 -16.41
C LEU A 399 16.73 -7.43 -16.55
N LEU A 400 15.40 -7.37 -16.52
CA LEU A 400 14.55 -8.55 -16.78
C LEU A 400 14.78 -9.09 -18.18
N TRP A 401 14.80 -8.22 -19.19
CA TRP A 401 15.13 -8.62 -20.55
C TRP A 401 16.51 -9.25 -20.64
N LEU A 402 17.52 -8.61 -20.02
CA LEU A 402 18.90 -9.12 -20.03
C LEU A 402 18.99 -10.50 -19.37
N PHE A 403 18.49 -10.65 -18.14
CA PHE A 403 18.64 -11.87 -17.37
C PHE A 403 17.80 -13.02 -17.93
N LEU A 404 16.53 -12.78 -18.17
CA LEU A 404 15.60 -13.83 -18.57
C LEU A 404 15.68 -14.15 -20.07
N HIS A 405 15.73 -13.12 -20.93
CA HIS A 405 15.65 -13.35 -22.37
C HIS A 405 17.04 -13.51 -23.03
N LYS A 406 18.02 -12.67 -22.67
CA LYS A 406 19.35 -12.70 -23.30
C LYS A 406 20.27 -13.77 -22.71
N LEU A 407 20.26 -13.91 -21.36
CA LEU A 407 21.14 -14.83 -20.63
C LEU A 407 20.44 -16.16 -20.24
N ASN A 408 19.16 -16.29 -20.43
CA ASN A 408 18.36 -17.48 -20.13
C ASN A 408 18.52 -17.97 -18.67
N LEU A 409 18.53 -17.03 -17.72
CA LEU A 409 18.71 -17.32 -16.30
C LEU A 409 17.36 -17.66 -15.63
N GLY A 410 17.42 -18.31 -14.47
CA GLY A 410 16.26 -18.77 -13.73
C GLY A 410 15.41 -17.65 -13.10
N ILE A 411 14.32 -18.06 -12.48
CA ILE A 411 13.31 -17.16 -11.89
C ILE A 411 13.87 -16.30 -10.76
N GLU A 412 14.86 -16.76 -10.01
CA GLU A 412 15.51 -16.02 -8.93
C GLU A 412 16.10 -14.68 -9.40
N TYR A 413 16.45 -14.57 -10.68
CA TYR A 413 16.97 -13.32 -11.26
C TYR A 413 15.93 -12.23 -11.43
N ILE A 414 14.64 -12.57 -11.34
CA ILE A 414 13.55 -11.57 -11.24
C ILE A 414 13.71 -10.80 -9.92
N PHE A 415 13.99 -11.51 -8.83
CA PHE A 415 14.18 -10.94 -7.49
C PHE A 415 15.54 -10.26 -7.37
N LEU A 416 16.57 -10.79 -8.01
CA LEU A 416 17.86 -10.09 -8.14
C LEU A 416 17.70 -8.75 -8.87
N THR A 417 16.89 -8.70 -9.94
CA THR A 417 16.56 -7.44 -10.63
C THR A 417 15.99 -6.42 -9.66
N SER A 418 14.99 -6.83 -8.87
CA SER A 418 14.37 -5.95 -7.87
C SER A 418 15.38 -5.49 -6.80
N ALA A 419 16.28 -6.38 -6.36
CA ALA A 419 17.34 -6.04 -5.41
C ALA A 419 18.32 -5.01 -5.98
N ILE A 420 18.80 -5.19 -7.22
CA ILE A 420 19.69 -4.24 -7.90
C ILE A 420 19.03 -2.88 -8.04
N VAL A 421 17.80 -2.84 -8.51
CA VAL A 421 17.01 -1.60 -8.63
C VAL A 421 16.85 -0.93 -7.29
N GLY A 422 16.54 -1.69 -6.23
CA GLY A 422 16.45 -1.20 -4.86
C GLY A 422 17.76 -0.58 -4.35
N ILE A 423 18.90 -1.21 -4.63
CA ILE A 423 20.22 -0.67 -4.29
C ILE A 423 20.47 0.67 -5.01
N VAL A 424 20.18 0.76 -6.30
CA VAL A 424 20.34 2.00 -7.06
C VAL A 424 19.44 3.11 -6.48
N GLN A 425 18.19 2.80 -6.19
CA GLN A 425 17.25 3.75 -5.57
C GLN A 425 17.75 4.24 -4.21
N TRP A 426 18.20 3.32 -3.38
CA TRP A 426 18.77 3.64 -2.07
C TRP A 426 20.00 4.55 -2.21
N LEU A 427 20.98 4.20 -3.04
CA LEU A 427 22.21 4.97 -3.21
C LEU A 427 21.90 6.39 -3.70
N LEU A 428 21.07 6.55 -4.74
CA LEU A 428 20.67 7.85 -5.25
C LEU A 428 20.02 8.71 -4.16
N THR A 429 19.15 8.12 -3.37
CA THR A 429 18.40 8.79 -2.31
C THR A 429 19.32 9.14 -1.13
N GLU A 430 20.15 8.20 -0.68
CA GLU A 430 21.07 8.38 0.44
C GLU A 430 22.10 9.49 0.17
N ILE A 431 22.74 9.47 -1.01
CA ILE A 431 23.72 10.49 -1.43
C ILE A 431 23.05 11.86 -1.48
N TYR A 432 21.88 11.92 -2.09
CA TYR A 432 21.15 13.18 -2.23
C TYR A 432 20.76 13.77 -0.89
N PHE A 433 20.21 12.94 0.03
CA PHE A 433 19.76 13.44 1.33
C PHE A 433 20.93 13.78 2.25
N ARG A 434 21.99 12.99 2.30
CA ARG A 434 23.19 13.33 3.10
C ARG A 434 23.76 14.68 2.70
N LYS A 435 23.83 14.96 1.38
CA LYS A 435 24.32 16.26 0.88
C LYS A 435 23.39 17.43 1.26
N ASN A 436 22.08 17.21 1.31
CA ASN A 436 21.09 18.26 1.55
C ASN A 436 20.63 18.39 2.99
N LEU A 437 20.84 17.37 3.86
CA LEU A 437 20.50 17.45 5.29
C LEU A 437 21.29 18.53 6.03
N ASN A 438 22.55 18.75 5.67
CA ASN A 438 23.38 19.81 6.25
C ASN A 438 22.87 21.21 5.89
N ASN A 439 22.07 21.32 4.82
CA ASN A 439 21.47 22.56 4.35
C ASN A 439 20.01 22.73 4.79
N LEU A 440 19.47 21.79 5.59
CA LEU A 440 18.16 22.00 6.19
C LEU A 440 18.28 23.14 7.20
N PRO A 441 17.45 24.18 7.09
CA PRO A 441 17.54 25.31 8.00
C PRO A 441 17.42 24.79 9.43
N ASN A 442 18.42 25.13 10.24
CA ASN A 442 18.25 25.11 11.68
C ASN A 442 17.11 26.10 11.93
N ASN A 443 15.86 25.62 12.02
CA ASN A 443 14.74 26.44 12.44
C ASN A 443 14.95 26.82 13.92
N THR A 444 15.95 27.62 14.17
CA THR A 444 16.12 28.45 15.35
C THR A 444 16.07 29.89 14.86
N ASN A 445 14.90 30.38 14.50
CA ASN A 445 14.50 31.77 14.55
C ASN A 445 12.96 31.82 14.57
#